data_20649b19046e8fd2696ee4dedfb40b00
#
_entry.id   20649b19046e8fd2696ee4dedfb40b00
#
_cell.length_a   1.000
_cell.length_b   1.000
_cell.length_c   1.000
_cell.angle_alpha   90.00
_cell.angle_beta   90.00
_cell.angle_gamma   90.00
#
_symmetry.space_group_name_H-M   'P 1'
#
loop_
_entity.id
_entity.type
_entity.pdbx_description
1 polymer ?
#
loop_
_entity_poly.entity_id
_entity_poly.type
_entity_poly.pdbx_seq_one_letter_code
_entity_poly.pdbx_strand_id
1 'polypeptide(L)'
;MKVYKYILSAAIIWGGLMSSCTDEWDNHYNKQAAVINNEEMTIVDAPAIEYLESQQSYSSICNLFKETGIFKEMEAAGVSYTLFVVDNTLMTTVRSSDDGIDEEKAYMAKSHITTASLSPNTIEDGQRLMMWNGKYVMINKTTSEENGSQEIIFNSNCKVKKVVKVNNGYVYELDNIIVTPKSLLETIEGLSDQY
;
A
#
# COMPACT_ATOMS: atom_id res chain seq x y z
N MET A 1 -67.79 3.87 34.83
CA MET A 1 -67.54 3.01 33.66
C MET A 1 -67.32 3.89 32.42
N LYS A 2 -66.16 4.56 32.27
CA LYS A 2 -65.78 5.36 31.07
C LYS A 2 -64.38 5.93 31.25
N VAL A 3 -63.35 5.09 31.37
CA VAL A 3 -61.91 5.55 31.41
C VAL A 3 -60.96 4.67 30.59
N TYR A 4 -61.47 3.65 29.91
CA TYR A 4 -60.57 2.68 29.17
C TYR A 4 -60.44 2.92 27.66
N LYS A 5 -60.80 4.08 27.12
CA LYS A 5 -60.78 4.31 25.66
C LYS A 5 -59.63 5.17 25.12
N TYR A 6 -58.74 5.66 25.98
CA TYR A 6 -57.66 6.58 25.51
C TYR A 6 -56.22 6.09 25.70
N ILE A 7 -56.02 4.83 26.08
CA ILE A 7 -54.67 4.28 26.33
C ILE A 7 -54.11 3.49 25.11
N LEU A 8 -54.93 3.27 24.08
CA LEU A 8 -54.53 2.43 22.92
C LEU A 8 -54.03 3.20 21.68
N SER A 9 -53.94 4.52 21.74
CA SER A 9 -53.49 5.33 20.57
C SER A 9 -52.12 6.00 20.70
N ALA A 10 -51.40 5.78 21.82
CA ALA A 10 -50.08 6.41 22.02
C ALA A 10 -48.86 5.47 21.80
N ALA A 11 -49.08 4.21 21.43
CA ALA A 11 -48.00 3.21 21.30
C ALA A 11 -47.52 2.93 19.87
N ILE A 12 -47.99 3.64 18.85
CA ILE A 12 -47.69 3.35 17.43
C ILE A 12 -46.76 4.41 16.78
N ILE A 13 -46.39 5.48 17.48
CA ILE A 13 -45.61 6.57 16.86
C ILE A 13 -44.11 6.51 17.18
N TRP A 14 -43.62 5.53 17.93
CA TRP A 14 -42.18 5.47 18.28
C TRP A 14 -41.38 4.33 17.64
N GLY A 15 -41.92 3.69 16.62
CA GLY A 15 -41.25 2.58 15.88
C GLY A 15 -40.72 2.92 14.49
N GLY A 16 -40.63 4.20 14.09
CA GLY A 16 -40.41 4.55 12.70
C GLY A 16 -39.19 5.44 12.36
N LEU A 17 -38.18 5.57 13.24
CA LEU A 17 -37.05 6.49 12.98
C LEU A 17 -35.69 5.89 13.27
N MET A 18 -35.49 4.58 13.08
CA MET A 18 -34.18 3.94 13.14
C MET A 18 -33.87 3.15 11.86
N SER A 19 -34.22 3.70 10.72
CA SER A 19 -33.80 3.12 9.45
C SER A 19 -33.42 4.25 8.52
N SER A 20 -32.24 4.78 8.70
CA SER A 20 -31.49 5.49 7.67
C SER A 20 -30.22 6.04 8.28
N CYS A 21 -29.11 5.45 7.96
CA CYS A 21 -27.78 6.08 7.84
C CYS A 21 -26.64 5.05 7.77
N THR A 22 -26.87 3.86 7.23
CA THR A 22 -25.76 2.91 7.04
C THR A 22 -25.36 2.73 5.59
N ASP A 23 -26.26 2.88 4.63
CA ASP A 23 -25.94 2.51 3.24
C ASP A 23 -25.34 3.65 2.39
N GLU A 24 -25.53 4.91 2.74
CA GLU A 24 -24.99 6.04 1.96
C GLU A 24 -23.53 6.37 2.28
N TRP A 25 -23.09 6.13 3.51
CA TRP A 25 -21.69 6.37 3.90
C TRP A 25 -20.74 5.32 3.30
N ASP A 26 -21.12 4.05 3.32
CA ASP A 26 -20.32 2.98 2.71
C ASP A 26 -20.22 3.13 1.18
N ASN A 27 -21.30 3.58 0.53
CA ASN A 27 -21.27 3.87 -0.92
C ASN A 27 -20.48 5.13 -1.29
N HIS A 28 -20.29 6.07 -0.37
CA HIS A 28 -19.51 7.28 -0.65
C HIS A 28 -18.01 7.03 -0.61
N TYR A 29 -17.56 6.07 0.21
CA TYR A 29 -16.14 5.69 0.35
C TYR A 29 -15.75 4.44 -0.45
N ASN A 30 -16.71 3.62 -0.87
CA ASN A 30 -16.49 2.43 -1.71
C ASN A 30 -16.67 2.68 -3.21
N LYS A 31 -16.73 3.95 -3.64
CA LYS A 31 -16.91 4.25 -5.06
C LYS A 31 -15.70 3.81 -5.86
N GLN A 32 -15.98 2.84 -6.71
CA GLN A 32 -15.20 2.31 -7.82
C GLN A 32 -13.78 1.86 -7.46
N ALA A 33 -13.56 0.57 -7.59
CA ALA A 33 -12.20 0.04 -7.63
C ALA A 33 -11.37 0.90 -8.61
N ALA A 34 -10.21 1.39 -8.15
CA ALA A 34 -9.34 2.16 -9.02
C ALA A 34 -8.98 1.30 -10.24
N VAL A 35 -9.03 1.89 -11.43
CA VAL A 35 -8.60 1.24 -12.67
C VAL A 35 -7.15 1.65 -12.93
N ILE A 36 -6.24 0.70 -12.86
CA ILE A 36 -4.82 0.90 -13.08
C ILE A 36 -4.43 0.16 -14.35
N ASN A 37 -3.88 0.88 -15.34
CA ASN A 37 -3.52 0.30 -16.64
C ASN A 37 -4.65 -0.51 -17.30
N ASN A 38 -5.89 -0.02 -17.21
CA ASN A 38 -7.11 -0.67 -17.69
C ASN A 38 -7.55 -1.94 -16.93
N GLU A 39 -6.97 -2.23 -15.78
CA GLU A 39 -7.36 -3.31 -14.88
C GLU A 39 -7.91 -2.76 -13.57
N GLU A 40 -8.99 -3.35 -13.08
CA GLU A 40 -9.53 -2.99 -11.78
C GLU A 40 -8.61 -3.46 -10.64
N MET A 41 -8.49 -2.63 -9.61
CA MET A 41 -7.76 -2.98 -8.39
C MET A 41 -8.38 -4.24 -7.75
N THR A 42 -7.54 -5.22 -7.44
CA THR A 42 -7.95 -6.43 -6.73
C THR A 42 -8.10 -6.14 -5.24
N ILE A 43 -9.13 -6.71 -4.61
CA ILE A 43 -9.33 -6.65 -3.15
C ILE A 43 -9.14 -8.06 -2.59
N VAL A 44 -8.29 -8.19 -1.56
CA VAL A 44 -7.97 -9.46 -0.90
C VAL A 44 -8.19 -9.31 0.60
N ASP A 45 -8.99 -10.21 1.17
CA ASP A 45 -9.27 -10.26 2.60
C ASP A 45 -8.17 -11.01 3.37
N ALA A 46 -6.96 -10.45 3.34
CA ALA A 46 -5.80 -10.94 4.06
C ALA A 46 -4.86 -9.77 4.41
N PRO A 47 -4.01 -9.88 5.44
CA PRO A 47 -2.92 -8.95 5.68
C PRO A 47 -1.90 -8.96 4.53
N ALA A 48 -1.17 -7.86 4.33
CA ALA A 48 -0.19 -7.72 3.26
C ALA A 48 0.90 -8.81 3.26
N ILE A 49 1.38 -9.18 4.45
CA ILE A 49 2.41 -10.21 4.62
C ILE A 49 1.90 -11.58 4.16
N GLU A 50 0.70 -11.97 4.61
CA GLU A 50 0.08 -13.24 4.24
C GLU A 50 -0.21 -13.28 2.73
N TYR A 51 -0.69 -12.18 2.17
CA TYR A 51 -0.87 -12.05 0.72
C TYR A 51 0.46 -12.28 -0.03
N LEU A 52 1.55 -11.62 0.38
CA LEU A 52 2.86 -11.78 -0.28
C LEU A 52 3.38 -13.21 -0.16
N GLU A 53 3.23 -13.85 0.99
CA GLU A 53 3.66 -15.24 1.20
C GLU A 53 2.90 -16.23 0.32
N SER A 54 1.65 -15.92 -0.02
CA SER A 54 0.83 -16.75 -0.90
C SER A 54 1.23 -16.61 -2.38
N GLN A 55 2.01 -15.58 -2.75
CA GLN A 55 2.36 -15.28 -4.14
C GLN A 55 3.78 -15.76 -4.49
N GLN A 56 3.89 -16.83 -5.25
CA GLN A 56 5.20 -17.38 -5.64
C GLN A 56 6.03 -16.39 -6.49
N SER A 57 5.40 -15.53 -7.28
CA SER A 57 6.06 -14.52 -8.12
C SER A 57 6.81 -13.46 -7.32
N TYR A 58 6.46 -13.24 -6.04
CA TYR A 58 7.10 -12.26 -5.17
C TYR A 58 8.00 -12.89 -4.09
N SER A 59 8.31 -14.19 -4.21
CA SER A 59 9.05 -14.90 -3.18
C SER A 59 10.44 -14.30 -2.89
N SER A 60 11.11 -13.73 -3.89
CA SER A 60 12.44 -13.12 -3.70
C SER A 60 12.38 -11.86 -2.84
N ILE A 61 11.43 -10.94 -3.10
CA ILE A 61 11.27 -9.73 -2.29
C ILE A 61 10.67 -10.07 -0.91
N CYS A 62 9.79 -11.06 -0.83
CA CYS A 62 9.27 -11.57 0.42
C CYS A 62 10.38 -12.14 1.32
N ASN A 63 11.34 -12.88 0.74
CA ASN A 63 12.50 -13.37 1.46
C ASN A 63 13.41 -12.23 1.92
N LEU A 64 13.63 -11.19 1.09
CA LEU A 64 14.36 -10.00 1.49
C LEU A 64 13.75 -9.34 2.74
N PHE A 65 12.43 -9.18 2.77
CA PHE A 65 11.71 -8.62 3.93
C PHE A 65 11.83 -9.51 5.18
N LYS A 66 11.86 -10.83 5.02
CA LYS A 66 12.07 -11.78 6.12
C LYS A 66 13.50 -11.74 6.66
N GLU A 67 14.50 -11.82 5.78
CA GLU A 67 15.92 -11.80 6.14
C GLU A 67 16.30 -10.50 6.86
N THR A 68 15.75 -9.36 6.44
CA THR A 68 16.00 -8.06 7.07
C THR A 68 15.17 -7.81 8.33
N GLY A 69 14.28 -8.72 8.70
CA GLY A 69 13.42 -8.59 9.90
C GLY A 69 12.30 -7.56 9.79
N ILE A 70 12.10 -6.98 8.61
CA ILE A 70 11.14 -5.90 8.37
C ILE A 70 9.68 -6.32 8.67
N PHE A 71 9.31 -7.57 8.41
CA PHE A 71 7.98 -8.06 8.77
C PHE A 71 7.70 -7.98 10.26
N LYS A 72 8.70 -8.25 11.11
CA LYS A 72 8.57 -8.12 12.57
C LYS A 72 8.45 -6.65 12.99
N GLU A 73 9.21 -5.74 12.32
CA GLU A 73 9.09 -4.30 12.55
C GLU A 73 7.68 -3.81 12.18
N MET A 74 7.11 -4.29 11.06
CA MET A 74 5.77 -3.94 10.60
C MET A 74 4.68 -4.41 11.57
N GLU A 75 4.74 -5.67 11.99
CA GLU A 75 3.79 -6.23 12.96
C GLU A 75 3.84 -5.48 14.30
N ALA A 76 5.05 -5.17 14.79
CA ALA A 76 5.23 -4.44 16.04
C ALA A 76 4.70 -3.01 15.98
N ALA A 77 4.77 -2.35 14.82
CA ALA A 77 4.30 -0.99 14.65
C ALA A 77 2.77 -0.88 14.59
N GLY A 78 2.06 -1.95 14.18
CA GLY A 78 0.59 -2.02 14.20
C GLY A 78 -0.12 -0.96 13.35
N VAL A 79 0.56 -0.44 12.31
CA VAL A 79 0.04 0.59 11.42
C VAL A 79 -0.28 0.02 10.04
N SER A 80 -1.02 0.76 9.24
CA SER A 80 -1.25 0.40 7.84
C SER A 80 0.00 0.69 7.01
N TYR A 81 0.22 -0.09 5.96
CA TYR A 81 1.38 0.01 5.08
C TYR A 81 0.99 0.04 3.62
N THR A 82 1.90 0.55 2.81
CA THR A 82 1.94 0.24 1.39
C THR A 82 3.27 -0.43 1.08
N LEU A 83 3.18 -1.61 0.48
CA LEU A 83 4.32 -2.39 0.02
C LEU A 83 4.46 -2.26 -1.49
N PHE A 84 5.68 -2.06 -1.94
CA PHE A 84 6.03 -2.03 -3.35
C PHE A 84 6.79 -3.32 -3.66
N VAL A 85 6.26 -4.13 -4.56
CA VAL A 85 6.82 -5.44 -4.87
C VAL A 85 7.19 -5.52 -6.35
N VAL A 86 8.16 -6.36 -6.64
CA VAL A 86 8.61 -6.67 -7.99
C VAL A 86 8.63 -8.18 -8.19
N ASP A 87 8.48 -8.60 -9.43
CA ASP A 87 8.60 -10.00 -9.79
C ASP A 87 10.01 -10.55 -9.52
N ASN A 88 10.10 -11.85 -9.26
CA ASN A 88 11.36 -12.55 -9.00
C ASN A 88 12.42 -12.35 -10.09
N THR A 89 12.01 -12.17 -11.34
CA THR A 89 12.93 -11.94 -12.47
C THR A 89 13.72 -10.64 -12.32
N LEU A 90 13.12 -9.61 -11.74
CA LEU A 90 13.78 -8.33 -11.46
C LEU A 90 14.72 -8.41 -10.26
N MET A 91 14.40 -9.23 -9.27
CA MET A 91 15.23 -9.41 -8.08
C MET A 91 16.52 -10.17 -8.34
N THR A 92 16.60 -10.99 -9.39
CA THR A 92 17.83 -11.72 -9.74
C THR A 92 18.98 -10.80 -10.16
N THR A 93 18.68 -9.61 -10.70
CA THR A 93 19.70 -8.63 -11.11
C THR A 93 20.37 -7.93 -9.92
N VAL A 94 19.74 -7.95 -8.75
CA VAL A 94 20.25 -7.29 -7.53
C VAL A 94 21.14 -8.19 -6.69
N ARG A 95 21.06 -9.51 -6.89
CA ARG A 95 21.79 -10.52 -6.09
C ARG A 95 23.27 -10.70 -6.42
N SER A 96 23.82 -9.98 -7.36
CA SER A 96 25.18 -10.26 -7.87
C SER A 96 26.32 -9.73 -7.00
N SER A 97 26.07 -9.10 -5.86
CA SER A 97 27.10 -8.80 -4.86
C SER A 97 26.92 -9.70 -3.64
N ASP A 98 27.59 -10.83 -3.64
CA ASP A 98 27.53 -11.86 -2.58
C ASP A 98 28.14 -11.38 -1.24
N ASP A 99 28.75 -10.21 -1.22
CA ASP A 99 29.33 -9.54 -0.05
C ASP A 99 28.47 -8.38 0.48
N GLY A 100 27.22 -8.27 0.03
CA GLY A 100 26.31 -7.18 0.46
C GLY A 100 25.98 -7.29 1.94
N ILE A 101 26.54 -6.38 2.69
CA ILE A 101 26.32 -6.11 4.09
C ILE A 101 24.80 -6.13 4.36
N ASP A 102 24.38 -6.72 5.47
CA ASP A 102 22.98 -6.78 5.90
C ASP A 102 22.29 -5.41 5.87
N GLU A 103 23.04 -4.32 6.04
CA GLU A 103 22.59 -2.93 5.96
C GLU A 103 22.10 -2.53 4.55
N GLU A 104 22.75 -2.97 3.47
CA GLU A 104 22.30 -2.67 2.10
C GLU A 104 21.00 -3.39 1.77
N LYS A 105 20.86 -4.63 2.22
CA LYS A 105 19.61 -5.39 2.11
C LYS A 105 18.48 -4.72 2.90
N ALA A 106 18.77 -4.29 4.14
CA ALA A 106 17.81 -3.58 4.97
C ALA A 106 17.42 -2.23 4.35
N TYR A 107 18.38 -1.48 3.82
CA TYR A 107 18.12 -0.22 3.13
C TYR A 107 17.24 -0.42 1.89
N MET A 108 17.55 -1.43 1.07
CA MET A 108 16.74 -1.78 -0.08
C MET A 108 15.33 -2.22 0.34
N ALA A 109 15.21 -3.08 1.32
CA ALA A 109 13.90 -3.51 1.81
C ALA A 109 13.06 -2.32 2.29
N LYS A 110 13.66 -1.40 3.08
CA LYS A 110 12.99 -0.19 3.56
C LYS A 110 12.66 0.83 2.45
N SER A 111 13.34 0.79 1.30
CA SER A 111 12.98 1.60 0.14
C SER A 111 11.71 1.13 -0.59
N HIS A 112 11.23 -0.07 -0.28
CA HIS A 112 10.03 -0.68 -0.87
C HIS A 112 8.82 -0.65 0.07
N ILE A 113 8.87 0.14 1.14
CA ILE A 113 7.81 0.22 2.14
C ILE A 113 7.56 1.68 2.52
N THR A 114 6.29 2.02 2.69
CA THR A 114 5.87 3.27 3.33
C THR A 114 4.79 2.99 4.36
N THR A 115 4.78 3.78 5.44
CA THR A 115 3.72 3.76 6.47
C THR A 115 2.45 4.50 6.04
N ALA A 116 2.45 5.11 4.87
CA ALA A 116 1.24 5.70 4.31
C ALA A 116 0.36 4.60 3.70
N SER A 117 -0.93 4.61 4.03
CA SER A 117 -1.94 3.80 3.34
C SER A 117 -2.29 4.48 2.01
N LEU A 118 -1.57 4.12 0.96
CA LEU A 118 -1.59 4.81 -0.32
C LEU A 118 -2.68 4.24 -1.24
N SER A 119 -3.88 4.83 -1.17
CA SER A 119 -4.95 4.48 -2.13
C SER A 119 -4.67 5.10 -3.51
N PRO A 120 -4.79 4.36 -4.62
CA PRO A 120 -4.62 4.93 -5.96
C PRO A 120 -5.52 6.14 -6.23
N ASN A 121 -6.72 6.16 -5.63
CA ASN A 121 -7.68 7.25 -5.81
C ASN A 121 -7.28 8.54 -5.10
N THR A 122 -6.41 8.47 -4.07
CA THR A 122 -5.96 9.63 -3.28
C THR A 122 -4.57 10.12 -3.65
N ILE A 123 -3.88 9.42 -4.53
CA ILE A 123 -2.58 9.84 -5.06
C ILE A 123 -2.78 11.07 -5.96
N GLU A 124 -1.92 12.07 -5.77
CA GLU A 124 -1.84 13.26 -6.62
C GLU A 124 -0.55 13.24 -7.45
N ASP A 125 -0.60 13.81 -8.66
CA ASP A 125 0.58 13.99 -9.50
C ASP A 125 1.57 14.95 -8.83
N GLY A 126 2.86 14.64 -8.90
CA GLY A 126 3.91 15.41 -8.24
C GLY A 126 4.01 15.20 -6.72
N GLN A 127 3.19 14.35 -6.13
CA GLN A 127 3.25 14.03 -4.71
C GLN A 127 4.59 13.39 -4.34
N ARG A 128 5.12 13.77 -3.16
CA ARG A 128 6.32 13.15 -2.56
C ARG A 128 5.90 12.14 -1.51
N LEU A 129 6.39 10.93 -1.63
CA LEU A 129 6.13 9.84 -0.69
C LEU A 129 7.38 9.54 0.12
N MET A 130 7.28 9.58 1.43
CA MET A 130 8.38 9.19 2.31
C MET A 130 8.40 7.68 2.48
N MET A 131 9.52 7.06 2.14
CA MET A 131 9.76 5.63 2.31
C MET A 131 10.29 5.34 3.71
N TRP A 132 10.25 4.09 4.15
CA TRP A 132 10.68 3.69 5.50
C TRP A 132 12.18 3.93 5.76
N ASN A 133 12.99 3.98 4.72
CA ASN A 133 14.41 4.37 4.82
C ASN A 133 14.62 5.90 4.97
N GLY A 134 13.55 6.68 5.16
CA GLY A 134 13.59 8.13 5.32
C GLY A 134 13.83 8.93 4.02
N LYS A 135 13.87 8.27 2.87
CA LYS A 135 14.04 8.93 1.57
C LYS A 135 12.70 9.21 0.92
N TYR A 136 12.67 10.19 0.03
CA TYR A 136 11.48 10.55 -0.72
C TYR A 136 11.51 9.95 -2.12
N VAL A 137 10.35 9.49 -2.54
CA VAL A 137 10.05 9.03 -3.90
C VAL A 137 9.04 10.00 -4.50
N MET A 138 9.26 10.42 -5.74
CA MET A 138 8.32 11.26 -6.49
C MET A 138 7.27 10.37 -7.16
N ILE A 139 6.03 10.79 -7.10
CA ILE A 139 4.92 10.12 -7.79
C ILE A 139 4.53 10.96 -9.01
N ASN A 140 4.49 10.33 -10.18
CA ASN A 140 3.86 10.89 -11.37
C ASN A 140 2.58 10.10 -11.64
N LYS A 141 1.48 10.81 -11.82
CA LYS A 141 0.18 10.20 -12.07
C LYS A 141 -0.51 10.88 -13.23
N THR A 142 -0.98 10.08 -14.17
CA THR A 142 -1.87 10.52 -15.23
C THR A 142 -3.17 9.72 -15.17
N THR A 143 -4.29 10.35 -15.57
CA THR A 143 -5.59 9.69 -15.64
C THR A 143 -6.14 9.88 -17.04
N SER A 144 -6.53 8.81 -17.69
CA SER A 144 -7.16 8.85 -19.00
C SER A 144 -8.57 9.44 -18.88
N GLU A 145 -8.87 10.46 -19.67
CA GLU A 145 -10.19 11.08 -19.73
C GLU A 145 -11.24 10.13 -20.35
N GLU A 146 -10.81 9.22 -21.20
CA GLU A 146 -11.68 8.30 -21.94
C GLU A 146 -12.31 7.22 -21.06
N ASN A 147 -11.51 6.60 -20.19
CA ASN A 147 -11.93 5.42 -19.41
C ASN A 147 -11.60 5.52 -17.91
N GLY A 148 -11.05 6.65 -17.45
CA GLY A 148 -10.66 6.83 -16.05
C GLY A 148 -9.46 5.97 -15.61
N SER A 149 -8.79 5.29 -16.53
CA SER A 149 -7.61 4.48 -16.22
C SER A 149 -6.47 5.35 -15.74
N GLN A 150 -5.83 4.92 -14.67
CA GLN A 150 -4.72 5.62 -14.04
C GLN A 150 -3.39 4.96 -14.41
N GLU A 151 -2.40 5.77 -14.74
CA GLU A 151 -1.02 5.36 -14.85
C GLU A 151 -0.23 6.04 -13.73
N ILE A 152 0.46 5.24 -12.91
CA ILE A 152 1.22 5.71 -11.76
C ILE A 152 2.66 5.25 -11.92
N ILE A 153 3.60 6.20 -11.79
CA ILE A 153 5.03 5.96 -11.94
C ILE A 153 5.77 6.56 -10.74
N PHE A 154 6.61 5.78 -10.09
CA PHE A 154 7.47 6.22 -9.00
C PHE A 154 8.88 6.52 -9.52
N ASN A 155 9.47 7.67 -9.09
CA ASN A 155 10.81 8.14 -9.51
C ASN A 155 11.03 8.13 -11.02
N SER A 156 9.97 8.34 -11.81
CA SER A 156 10.00 8.39 -13.28
C SER A 156 10.43 7.09 -13.99
N ASN A 157 10.69 6.00 -13.26
CA ASN A 157 11.18 4.74 -13.82
C ASN A 157 10.55 3.46 -13.26
N CYS A 158 9.70 3.55 -12.26
CA CYS A 158 9.01 2.39 -11.67
C CYS A 158 7.50 2.52 -11.92
N LYS A 159 7.02 1.94 -13.01
CA LYS A 159 5.61 1.96 -13.36
C LYS A 159 4.84 0.93 -12.56
N VAL A 160 3.68 1.32 -12.06
CA VAL A 160 2.74 0.40 -11.40
C VAL A 160 2.11 -0.51 -12.44
N LYS A 161 2.21 -1.81 -12.25
CA LYS A 161 1.55 -2.84 -13.07
C LYS A 161 0.19 -3.21 -12.52
N LYS A 162 0.12 -3.42 -11.21
CA LYS A 162 -1.08 -3.88 -10.50
C LYS A 162 -1.12 -3.30 -9.10
N VAL A 163 -2.33 -3.09 -8.58
CA VAL A 163 -2.57 -2.71 -7.18
C VAL A 163 -3.51 -3.70 -6.53
N VAL A 164 -3.16 -4.13 -5.33
CA VAL A 164 -3.99 -5.00 -4.50
C VAL A 164 -4.28 -4.28 -3.18
N LYS A 165 -5.55 -4.12 -2.85
CA LYS A 165 -5.99 -3.68 -1.53
C LYS A 165 -6.01 -4.88 -0.60
N VAL A 166 -5.36 -4.77 0.54
CA VAL A 166 -5.31 -5.77 1.60
C VAL A 166 -5.86 -5.19 2.91
N ASN A 167 -6.09 -6.02 3.94
CA ASN A 167 -6.74 -5.57 5.18
C ASN A 167 -6.00 -4.43 5.90
N ASN A 168 -4.68 -4.40 5.81
CA ASN A 168 -3.83 -3.42 6.48
C ASN A 168 -3.10 -2.47 5.52
N GLY A 169 -3.60 -2.28 4.29
CA GLY A 169 -3.02 -1.32 3.36
C GLY A 169 -3.10 -1.72 1.90
N TYR A 170 -2.02 -1.49 1.16
CA TYR A 170 -1.95 -1.75 -0.27
C TYR A 170 -0.65 -2.45 -0.65
N VAL A 171 -0.71 -3.25 -1.72
CA VAL A 171 0.44 -3.85 -2.38
C VAL A 171 0.46 -3.38 -3.83
N TYR A 172 1.54 -2.72 -4.22
CA TYR A 172 1.79 -2.23 -5.57
C TYR A 172 2.81 -3.11 -6.27
N GLU A 173 2.43 -3.77 -7.34
CA GLU A 173 3.39 -4.45 -8.22
C GLU A 173 4.00 -3.44 -9.19
N LEU A 174 5.32 -3.41 -9.24
CA LEU A 174 6.10 -2.51 -10.09
C LEU A 174 6.81 -3.28 -11.22
N ASP A 175 7.11 -2.57 -12.29
CA ASP A 175 7.92 -3.07 -13.42
C ASP A 175 9.42 -2.88 -13.19
N ASN A 176 9.82 -2.18 -12.12
CA ASN A 176 11.22 -1.94 -11.78
C ASN A 176 11.40 -1.76 -10.26
N ILE A 177 12.63 -1.89 -9.79
CA ILE A 177 13.00 -1.73 -8.37
C ILE A 177 13.06 -0.26 -8.02
N ILE A 178 12.51 0.12 -6.86
CA ILE A 178 12.65 1.48 -6.34
C ILE A 178 14.08 1.66 -5.82
N VAL A 179 14.84 2.50 -6.49
CA VAL A 179 16.16 2.92 -6.05
C VAL A 179 16.06 4.31 -5.44
N THR A 180 16.38 4.41 -4.16
CA THR A 180 16.52 5.69 -3.47
C THR A 180 18.00 6.01 -3.29
N PRO A 181 18.52 7.16 -3.76
CA PRO A 181 19.93 7.48 -3.65
C PRO A 181 20.32 7.65 -2.18
N LYS A 182 21.48 7.08 -1.80
CA LYS A 182 22.13 7.39 -0.53
C LYS A 182 22.50 8.87 -0.50
N SER A 183 22.46 9.49 0.67
CA SER A 183 22.98 10.85 0.82
C SER A 183 24.49 10.86 0.67
N LEU A 184 25.08 12.04 0.42
CA LEU A 184 26.53 12.20 0.36
C LEU A 184 27.19 11.75 1.67
N LEU A 185 26.57 12.05 2.82
CA LEU A 185 27.07 11.66 4.15
C LEU A 185 27.08 10.13 4.30
N GLU A 186 25.99 9.44 4.00
CA GLU A 186 25.88 7.96 4.03
C GLU A 186 26.90 7.30 3.09
N THR A 187 27.20 7.94 1.95
CA THR A 187 28.21 7.45 1.01
C THR A 187 29.63 7.59 1.59
N ILE A 188 29.92 8.72 2.25
CA ILE A 188 31.22 8.97 2.86
C ILE A 188 31.45 8.08 4.09
N GLU A 189 30.45 7.90 4.93
CA GLU A 189 30.48 7.02 6.10
C GLU A 189 30.78 5.57 5.67
N GLY A 190 30.06 5.06 4.66
CA GLY A 190 30.31 3.72 4.11
C GLY A 190 31.69 3.53 3.45
N LEU A 191 32.36 4.62 3.03
CA LEU A 191 33.75 4.57 2.56
C LEU A 191 34.75 4.59 3.73
N SER A 192 34.44 5.24 4.85
CA SER A 192 35.33 5.30 6.02
C SER A 192 35.48 3.95 6.73
N ASP A 193 34.47 3.10 6.65
CA ASP A 193 34.49 1.75 7.26
C ASP A 193 35.26 0.71 6.46
N GLN A 194 35.73 1.09 5.25
CA GLN A 194 36.56 0.23 4.37
C GLN A 194 38.06 0.47 4.52
N TYR A 195 38.51 1.42 5.35
CA TYR A 195 39.89 1.75 5.64
C TYR A 195 40.14 1.73 7.15
#